data_d54e3c267b4e3c3581bfcfd7c6194566
#
_entry.id   d54e3c267b4e3c3581bfcfd7c6194566
#
_cell.length_a   1.000
_cell.length_b   1.000
_cell.length_c   1.000
_cell.angle_alpha   90.00
_cell.angle_beta   90.00
_cell.angle_gamma   90.00
#
_symmetry.space_group_name_H-M   'P 1'
#
loop_
_entity.id
_entity.type
_entity.pdbx_description
1 polymer ?
#
loop_
_entity_poly.entity_id
_entity_poly.type
_entity_poly.pdbx_seq_one_letter_code
_entity_poly.pdbx_strand_id
1 'polypeptide(L)'
;NLISGQASTIGMEKKYMINTVIQGDCLDLMKDIPDKSIDMILCDLPYGTTACKWDTIIPFEPLWEQYKRIIKDNGAIVLTASQPFTSALVMSNPKMFKYCWVFGKSLPVGHGYAKYRPMSNHEDMCVFAAGKTTYNPQFTARDKPRTYTRKSASLSGSSSMTSHDGKTR
;
A
#
# COMPACT_ATOMS: atom_id res chain seq x y z
N ASN A 1 -14.13 -44.34 27.04
CA ASN A 1 -14.59 -43.01 27.45
C ASN A 1 -13.54 -41.98 27.06
N LEU A 2 -13.68 -41.46 25.88
CA LEU A 2 -12.88 -40.35 25.37
C LEU A 2 -13.63 -39.04 25.70
N ILE A 3 -13.06 -38.26 26.58
CA ILE A 3 -13.55 -36.93 26.94
C ILE A 3 -13.08 -35.98 25.83
N SER A 4 -14.02 -35.49 25.05
CA SER A 4 -13.82 -34.42 24.09
C SER A 4 -13.51 -33.14 24.85
N GLY A 5 -12.22 -32.75 24.89
CA GLY A 5 -11.82 -31.45 25.34
C GLY A 5 -12.12 -30.41 24.26
N GLN A 6 -13.16 -29.59 24.43
CA GLN A 6 -13.32 -28.36 23.73
C GLN A 6 -12.16 -27.45 24.13
N ALA A 7 -11.22 -27.20 23.22
CA ALA A 7 -10.24 -26.15 23.37
C ALA A 7 -10.99 -24.81 23.30
N SER A 8 -11.19 -24.17 24.43
CA SER A 8 -11.72 -22.83 24.51
C SER A 8 -10.67 -21.85 23.94
N THR A 9 -10.92 -21.33 22.76
CA THR A 9 -10.13 -20.29 22.09
C THR A 9 -10.39 -18.90 22.73
N ILE A 10 -10.41 -18.85 24.05
CA ILE A 10 -10.56 -17.59 24.79
C ILE A 10 -9.21 -17.28 25.44
N GLY A 11 -8.48 -16.29 24.85
CA GLY A 11 -7.32 -15.72 25.49
C GLY A 11 -5.98 -15.94 24.82
N MET A 12 -5.88 -15.85 23.50
CA MET A 12 -4.58 -15.57 22.89
C MET A 12 -4.25 -14.10 23.19
N GLU A 13 -3.41 -13.94 24.22
CA GLU A 13 -2.93 -12.61 24.63
C GLU A 13 -2.35 -11.87 23.43
N LYS A 14 -2.65 -10.56 23.33
CA LYS A 14 -2.12 -9.57 22.36
C LYS A 14 -0.60 -9.66 22.10
N LYS A 15 0.13 -10.37 22.94
CA LYS A 15 1.58 -10.56 22.91
C LYS A 15 2.06 -11.44 21.73
N TYR A 16 1.21 -12.25 21.15
CA TYR A 16 1.61 -13.24 20.12
C TYR A 16 1.54 -12.75 18.67
N MET A 17 1.06 -11.54 18.42
CA MET A 17 0.99 -10.96 17.06
C MET A 17 2.18 -10.07 16.70
N ILE A 18 3.12 -9.83 17.63
CA ILE A 18 4.27 -8.98 17.39
C ILE A 18 5.43 -9.83 16.87
N ASN A 19 5.99 -9.46 15.72
CA ASN A 19 7.11 -10.16 15.06
C ASN A 19 6.82 -11.65 14.79
N THR A 20 5.60 -11.97 14.39
CA THR A 20 5.13 -13.34 14.19
C THR A 20 4.63 -13.52 12.76
N VAL A 21 4.87 -14.68 12.18
CA VAL A 21 4.27 -15.13 10.92
C VAL A 21 3.13 -16.08 11.24
N ILE A 22 1.93 -15.77 10.76
CA ILE A 22 0.73 -16.58 10.98
C ILE A 22 0.26 -17.11 9.63
N GLN A 23 0.08 -18.43 9.52
CA GLN A 23 -0.44 -19.07 8.33
C GLN A 23 -1.97 -19.18 8.42
N GLY A 24 -2.67 -18.76 7.37
CA GLY A 24 -4.12 -18.89 7.26
C GLY A 24 -4.70 -17.93 6.23
N ASP A 25 -6.03 -17.91 6.11
CA ASP A 25 -6.73 -16.93 5.30
C ASP A 25 -6.63 -15.55 5.95
N CYS A 26 -6.13 -14.57 5.21
CA CYS A 26 -5.90 -13.23 5.75
C CYS A 26 -7.21 -12.54 6.17
N LEU A 27 -8.34 -12.79 5.51
CA LEU A 27 -9.63 -12.24 5.87
C LEU A 27 -10.14 -12.78 7.21
N ASP A 28 -9.82 -14.02 7.53
CA ASP A 28 -10.16 -14.61 8.83
C ASP A 28 -9.19 -14.15 9.91
N LEU A 29 -7.88 -14.20 9.65
CA LEU A 29 -6.86 -13.81 10.62
C LEU A 29 -6.94 -12.31 10.99
N MET A 30 -7.30 -11.46 10.06
CA MET A 30 -7.46 -10.03 10.35
C MET A 30 -8.57 -9.74 11.36
N LYS A 31 -9.58 -10.63 11.51
CA LYS A 31 -10.66 -10.45 12.49
C LYS A 31 -10.15 -10.38 13.93
N ASP A 32 -9.03 -11.05 14.21
CA ASP A 32 -8.39 -11.07 15.53
C ASP A 32 -7.53 -9.82 15.82
N ILE A 33 -7.25 -9.01 14.79
CA ILE A 33 -6.50 -7.76 14.94
C ILE A 33 -7.44 -6.69 15.52
N PRO A 34 -7.05 -5.99 16.61
CA PRO A 34 -7.86 -4.93 17.19
C PRO A 34 -8.07 -3.76 16.22
N ASP A 35 -9.20 -3.09 16.33
CA ASP A 35 -9.52 -1.90 15.57
C ASP A 35 -8.47 -0.80 15.82
N LYS A 36 -8.12 -0.05 14.76
CA LYS A 36 -7.21 1.11 14.84
C LYS A 36 -5.87 0.81 15.51
N SER A 37 -5.36 -0.41 15.38
CA SER A 37 -4.11 -0.84 16.03
C SER A 37 -2.90 -0.84 15.10
N ILE A 38 -3.08 -0.83 13.78
CA ILE A 38 -2.03 -0.96 12.78
C ILE A 38 -1.61 0.41 12.24
N ASP A 39 -0.32 0.71 12.28
CA ASP A 39 0.23 1.97 11.78
C ASP A 39 0.40 1.98 10.26
N MET A 40 0.77 0.82 9.69
CA MET A 40 0.97 0.66 8.25
C MET A 40 0.64 -0.77 7.81
N ILE A 41 -0.02 -0.88 6.67
CA ILE A 41 -0.18 -2.13 5.93
C ILE A 41 0.72 -2.04 4.70
N LEU A 42 1.62 -3.01 4.53
CA LEU A 42 2.40 -3.21 3.30
C LEU A 42 2.12 -4.64 2.82
N CYS A 43 1.52 -4.77 1.65
CA CYS A 43 1.10 -6.07 1.16
C CYS A 43 1.30 -6.21 -0.35
N ASP A 44 1.79 -7.39 -0.75
CA ASP A 44 1.83 -7.85 -2.12
C ASP A 44 0.63 -8.78 -2.34
N LEU A 45 -0.42 -8.26 -2.94
CA LEU A 45 -1.67 -8.99 -3.18
C LEU A 45 -1.50 -9.96 -4.36
N PRO A 46 -2.27 -11.05 -4.44
CA PRO A 46 -2.36 -11.85 -5.65
C PRO A 46 -3.10 -11.06 -6.75
N TYR A 47 -2.48 -10.97 -7.94
CA TYR A 47 -3.00 -10.15 -9.05
C TYR A 47 -3.94 -10.91 -9.99
N GLY A 48 -4.01 -12.26 -9.88
CA GLY A 48 -4.78 -13.09 -10.79
C GLY A 48 -4.19 -13.12 -12.21
N THR A 49 -2.89 -12.92 -12.36
CA THR A 49 -2.23 -12.81 -13.67
C THR A 49 -1.41 -14.03 -14.04
N THR A 50 -1.25 -14.98 -13.13
CA THR A 50 -0.48 -16.21 -13.33
C THR A 50 -1.40 -17.45 -13.36
N ALA A 51 -0.87 -18.56 -13.85
CA ALA A 51 -1.59 -19.85 -13.83
C ALA A 51 -1.49 -20.56 -12.47
N CYS A 52 -0.91 -19.92 -11.46
CA CYS A 52 -0.76 -20.48 -10.12
C CYS A 52 -2.10 -20.48 -9.39
N LYS A 53 -2.46 -21.61 -8.74
CA LYS A 53 -3.72 -21.75 -8.01
C LYS A 53 -3.88 -20.75 -6.86
N TRP A 54 -2.77 -20.29 -6.27
CA TRP A 54 -2.76 -19.32 -5.19
C TRP A 54 -2.93 -17.86 -5.66
N ASP A 55 -2.71 -17.60 -6.95
CA ASP A 55 -2.83 -16.26 -7.54
C ASP A 55 -4.30 -15.95 -7.87
N THR A 56 -5.14 -15.98 -6.85
CA THR A 56 -6.56 -15.65 -6.95
C THR A 56 -6.81 -14.32 -6.28
N ILE A 57 -7.43 -13.39 -7.00
CA ILE A 57 -7.73 -12.05 -6.50
C ILE A 57 -8.61 -12.17 -5.24
N ILE A 58 -8.16 -11.57 -4.15
CA ILE A 58 -8.92 -11.46 -2.91
C ILE A 58 -10.08 -10.48 -3.16
N PRO A 59 -11.33 -10.82 -2.80
CA PRO A 59 -12.47 -9.93 -2.97
C PRO A 59 -12.23 -8.57 -2.30
N PHE A 60 -12.36 -7.49 -3.04
CA PHE A 60 -12.01 -6.14 -2.55
C PHE A 60 -12.89 -5.66 -1.41
N GLU A 61 -14.18 -5.94 -1.43
CA GLU A 61 -15.11 -5.46 -0.41
C GLU A 61 -14.73 -5.93 1.00
N PRO A 62 -14.61 -7.26 1.28
CA PRO A 62 -14.21 -7.73 2.60
C PRO A 62 -12.76 -7.34 2.94
N LEU A 63 -11.86 -7.24 1.96
CA LEU A 63 -10.50 -6.79 2.17
C LEU A 63 -10.47 -5.34 2.69
N TRP A 64 -11.19 -4.43 2.02
CA TRP A 64 -11.30 -3.04 2.43
C TRP A 64 -12.02 -2.85 3.75
N GLU A 65 -13.00 -3.70 4.07
CA GLU A 65 -13.66 -3.69 5.38
C GLU A 65 -12.64 -3.92 6.50
N GLN A 66 -11.84 -4.98 6.38
CA GLN A 66 -10.82 -5.29 7.38
C GLN A 66 -9.71 -4.24 7.43
N TYR A 67 -9.18 -3.81 6.29
CA TYR A 67 -8.13 -2.81 6.24
C TYR A 67 -8.56 -1.47 6.87
N LYS A 68 -9.78 -0.99 6.59
CA LYS A 68 -10.33 0.23 7.19
C LYS A 68 -10.53 0.10 8.70
N ARG A 69 -10.89 -1.09 9.15
CA ARG A 69 -11.12 -1.35 10.57
C ARG A 69 -9.82 -1.33 11.37
N ILE A 70 -8.80 -2.04 10.90
CA ILE A 70 -7.55 -2.24 11.66
C ILE A 70 -6.56 -1.08 11.53
N ILE A 71 -6.57 -0.32 10.41
CA ILE A 71 -5.62 0.76 10.19
C ILE A 71 -5.96 1.98 11.07
N LYS A 72 -4.94 2.63 11.64
CA LYS A 72 -5.10 3.90 12.37
C LYS A 72 -5.51 5.04 11.42
N ASP A 73 -6.07 6.11 11.96
CA ASP A 73 -6.57 7.24 11.14
C ASP A 73 -5.47 7.97 10.36
N ASN A 74 -4.24 7.97 10.88
CA ASN A 74 -3.04 8.50 10.23
C ASN A 74 -2.18 7.40 9.58
N GLY A 75 -2.66 6.18 9.54
CA GLY A 75 -1.96 5.04 8.95
C GLY A 75 -2.02 5.03 7.43
N ALA A 76 -1.08 4.33 6.82
CA ALA A 76 -0.99 4.15 5.38
C ALA A 76 -1.20 2.69 4.99
N ILE A 77 -1.90 2.47 3.87
CA ILE A 77 -2.03 1.16 3.24
C ILE A 77 -1.28 1.24 1.91
N VAL A 78 -0.25 0.43 1.77
CA VAL A 78 0.62 0.39 0.59
C VAL A 78 0.50 -0.99 -0.03
N LEU A 79 0.01 -1.04 -1.25
CA LEU A 79 -0.25 -2.28 -1.97
C LEU A 79 0.53 -2.29 -3.28
N THR A 80 1.30 -3.34 -3.51
CA THR A 80 1.95 -3.53 -4.81
C THR A 80 0.91 -3.96 -5.83
N ALA A 81 1.10 -3.57 -7.05
CA ALA A 81 0.19 -3.88 -8.15
C ALA A 81 0.89 -3.80 -9.51
N SER A 82 0.31 -4.47 -10.49
CA SER A 82 0.70 -4.39 -11.89
C SER A 82 -0.56 -4.35 -12.75
N GLN A 83 -0.51 -3.68 -13.90
CA GLN A 83 -1.67 -3.63 -14.81
C GLN A 83 -2.06 -5.02 -15.32
N PRO A 84 -3.37 -5.35 -15.43
CA PRO A 84 -4.55 -4.48 -15.23
C PRO A 84 -5.04 -4.40 -13.77
N PHE A 85 -4.44 -5.17 -12.85
CA PHE A 85 -4.84 -5.23 -11.45
C PHE A 85 -4.73 -3.85 -10.77
N THR A 86 -3.69 -3.05 -11.09
CA THR A 86 -3.55 -1.67 -10.56
C THR A 86 -4.82 -0.86 -10.78
N SER A 87 -5.38 -0.88 -11.98
CA SER A 87 -6.59 -0.13 -12.30
C SER A 87 -7.79 -0.61 -11.49
N ALA A 88 -7.99 -1.92 -11.38
CA ALA A 88 -9.06 -2.52 -10.59
C ALA A 88 -8.92 -2.16 -9.10
N LEU A 89 -7.70 -2.25 -8.55
CA LEU A 89 -7.40 -1.92 -7.16
C LEU A 89 -7.69 -0.45 -6.85
N VAL A 90 -7.24 0.48 -7.68
CA VAL A 90 -7.49 1.91 -7.49
C VAL A 90 -8.98 2.21 -7.55
N MET A 91 -9.70 1.64 -8.53
CA MET A 91 -11.13 1.84 -8.70
C MET A 91 -11.97 1.17 -7.62
N SER A 92 -11.44 0.16 -6.93
CA SER A 92 -12.15 -0.47 -5.81
C SER A 92 -12.29 0.45 -4.59
N ASN A 93 -11.39 1.44 -4.43
CA ASN A 93 -11.48 2.40 -3.32
C ASN A 93 -10.89 3.79 -3.67
N PRO A 94 -11.47 4.50 -4.65
CA PRO A 94 -10.94 5.78 -5.13
C PRO A 94 -10.96 6.88 -4.05
N LYS A 95 -11.85 6.77 -3.05
CA LYS A 95 -11.93 7.73 -1.94
C LYS A 95 -10.71 7.71 -1.04
N MET A 96 -10.11 6.54 -0.83
CA MET A 96 -8.92 6.40 -0.01
C MET A 96 -7.62 6.50 -0.83
N PHE A 97 -7.68 6.34 -2.15
CA PHE A 97 -6.50 6.42 -3.01
C PHE A 97 -5.82 7.79 -2.91
N LYS A 98 -4.49 7.80 -2.78
CA LYS A 98 -3.67 9.01 -2.69
C LYS A 98 -2.78 9.21 -3.91
N TYR A 99 -1.91 8.24 -4.17
CA TYR A 99 -0.94 8.26 -5.28
C TYR A 99 -0.32 6.86 -5.46
N CYS A 100 0.41 6.70 -6.57
CA CYS A 100 1.29 5.55 -6.77
C CYS A 100 2.75 6.00 -6.77
N TRP A 101 3.61 5.14 -6.22
CA TRP A 101 5.03 5.14 -6.51
C TRP A 101 5.34 4.09 -7.58
N VAL A 102 6.41 4.31 -8.31
CA VAL A 102 6.95 3.34 -9.25
C VAL A 102 8.08 2.59 -8.57
N PHE A 103 7.92 1.28 -8.43
CA PHE A 103 8.97 0.38 -7.96
C PHE A 103 9.74 -0.15 -9.17
N GLY A 104 10.96 0.37 -9.40
CA GLY A 104 11.84 -0.08 -10.48
C GLY A 104 12.49 -1.43 -10.17
N LYS A 105 12.33 -2.38 -11.07
CA LYS A 105 12.99 -3.69 -10.98
C LYS A 105 14.39 -3.62 -11.58
N SER A 106 15.35 -4.28 -10.96
CA SER A 106 16.72 -4.40 -11.50
C SER A 106 16.79 -5.20 -12.81
N LEU A 107 15.89 -6.16 -12.97
CA LEU A 107 15.75 -6.97 -14.19
C LEU A 107 14.32 -6.88 -14.71
N PRO A 108 14.14 -6.59 -16.01
CA PRO A 108 12.81 -6.59 -16.61
C PRO A 108 12.24 -8.02 -16.67
N VAL A 109 10.92 -8.12 -16.61
CA VAL A 109 10.17 -9.38 -16.72
C VAL A 109 9.39 -9.45 -18.01
N GLY A 110 8.99 -10.67 -18.42
CA GLY A 110 8.21 -10.89 -19.62
C GLY A 110 9.01 -11.26 -20.87
N HIS A 111 10.19 -11.86 -20.69
CA HIS A 111 11.08 -12.30 -21.80
C HIS A 111 10.35 -13.16 -22.86
N GLY A 112 9.44 -14.05 -22.44
CA GLY A 112 8.68 -14.89 -23.35
C GLY A 112 7.78 -14.11 -24.32
N TYR A 113 7.41 -12.90 -23.97
CA TYR A 113 6.54 -12.02 -24.76
C TYR A 113 7.29 -10.86 -25.43
N ALA A 114 8.62 -10.81 -25.32
CA ALA A 114 9.41 -9.68 -25.82
C ALA A 114 9.30 -9.45 -27.34
N LYS A 115 8.88 -10.46 -28.10
CA LYS A 115 8.58 -10.33 -29.53
C LYS A 115 7.27 -9.61 -29.85
N TYR A 116 6.36 -9.55 -28.88
CA TYR A 116 5.00 -9.03 -29.07
C TYR A 116 4.70 -7.77 -28.29
N ARG A 117 5.42 -7.53 -27.19
CA ARG A 117 5.25 -6.34 -26.35
C ARG A 117 6.54 -6.01 -25.60
N PRO A 118 6.75 -4.74 -25.17
CA PRO A 118 7.86 -4.38 -24.31
C PRO A 118 7.87 -5.19 -23.01
N MET A 119 9.07 -5.50 -22.51
CA MET A 119 9.24 -6.06 -21.18
C MET A 119 8.91 -5.02 -20.11
N SER A 120 8.38 -5.49 -18.98
CA SER A 120 8.08 -4.62 -17.84
C SER A 120 9.25 -4.61 -16.86
N ASN A 121 9.68 -3.41 -16.45
CA ASN A 121 10.75 -3.21 -15.47
C ASN A 121 10.29 -2.50 -14.20
N HIS A 122 8.99 -2.37 -13.99
CA HIS A 122 8.43 -1.71 -12.80
C HIS A 122 7.13 -2.36 -12.34
N GLU A 123 6.78 -2.04 -11.13
CA GLU A 123 5.47 -2.27 -10.52
C GLU A 123 4.97 -0.98 -9.87
N ASP A 124 3.67 -0.88 -9.70
CA ASP A 124 3.04 0.21 -8.99
C ASP A 124 2.98 -0.11 -7.49
N MET A 125 3.27 0.88 -6.65
CA MET A 125 3.01 0.83 -5.21
C MET A 125 1.89 1.81 -4.90
N CYS A 126 0.66 1.31 -4.83
CA CYS A 126 -0.53 2.11 -4.62
C CYS A 126 -0.68 2.48 -3.14
N VAL A 127 -0.78 3.77 -2.84
CA VAL A 127 -0.92 4.27 -1.48
C VAL A 127 -2.35 4.72 -1.23
N PHE A 128 -2.94 4.19 -0.17
CA PHE A 128 -4.28 4.52 0.30
C PHE A 128 -4.24 5.00 1.75
N ALA A 129 -5.12 5.91 2.11
CA ALA A 129 -5.30 6.37 3.48
C ALA A 129 -6.66 7.04 3.69
N ALA A 130 -7.22 6.92 4.88
CA ALA A 130 -8.45 7.61 5.25
C ALA A 130 -8.25 9.12 5.41
N GLY A 131 -7.13 9.52 6.00
CA GLY A 131 -6.80 10.91 6.31
C GLY A 131 -5.41 11.33 5.81
N LYS A 132 -4.78 12.19 6.61
CA LYS A 132 -3.39 12.62 6.41
C LYS A 132 -2.47 11.56 7.02
N THR A 133 -1.63 10.95 6.20
CA THR A 133 -0.63 9.98 6.64
C THR A 133 0.57 10.65 7.27
N THR A 134 1.28 9.91 8.12
CA THR A 134 2.64 10.26 8.51
C THR A 134 3.55 10.13 7.29
N TYR A 135 4.16 11.24 6.89
CA TYR A 135 5.08 11.29 5.76
C TYR A 135 6.38 11.98 6.14
N ASN A 136 7.48 11.26 6.05
CA ASN A 136 8.81 11.76 6.37
C ASN A 136 9.66 11.84 5.09
N PRO A 137 9.58 12.92 4.32
CA PRO A 137 10.32 13.04 3.07
C PRO A 137 11.83 13.03 3.32
N GLN A 138 12.54 12.22 2.55
CA GLN A 138 13.99 12.21 2.51
C GLN A 138 14.45 13.13 1.38
N PHE A 139 15.22 14.15 1.72
CA PHE A 139 15.75 15.11 0.76
C PHE A 139 17.21 14.80 0.46
N THR A 140 17.55 14.79 -0.82
CA THR A 140 18.93 14.75 -1.28
C THR A 140 19.41 16.15 -1.58
N ALA A 141 20.55 16.56 -0.99
CA ALA A 141 21.17 17.84 -1.32
C ALA A 141 21.56 17.86 -2.80
N ARG A 142 21.33 18.98 -3.45
CA ARG A 142 21.79 19.20 -4.84
C ARG A 142 23.17 19.82 -4.82
N ASP A 143 24.03 19.36 -5.69
CA ASP A 143 25.38 19.93 -5.85
C ASP A 143 25.36 21.38 -6.33
N LYS A 144 24.31 21.78 -7.03
CA LYS A 144 24.10 23.16 -7.50
C LYS A 144 22.70 23.65 -7.14
N PRO A 145 22.58 24.78 -6.41
CA PRO A 145 21.28 25.38 -6.13
C PRO A 145 20.63 25.83 -7.45
N ARG A 146 19.35 25.49 -7.62
CA ARG A 146 18.58 25.93 -8.78
C ARG A 146 17.88 27.24 -8.43
N THR A 147 18.42 28.35 -8.87
CA THR A 147 17.74 29.63 -8.80
C THR A 147 16.70 29.71 -9.92
N TYR A 148 15.47 29.89 -9.55
CA TYR A 148 14.41 30.04 -10.53
C TYR A 148 13.54 31.25 -10.17
N THR A 149 13.48 32.19 -11.09
CA THR A 149 12.64 33.37 -10.93
C THR A 149 11.26 33.06 -11.49
N ARG A 150 10.25 33.02 -10.62
CA ARG A 150 8.87 32.87 -11.05
C ARG A 150 8.42 34.16 -11.74
N LYS A 151 8.24 34.16 -13.05
CA LYS A 151 7.48 35.21 -13.68
C LYS A 151 6.03 35.07 -13.22
N SER A 152 5.53 36.09 -12.53
CA SER A 152 4.13 36.13 -12.10
C SER A 152 3.24 36.21 -13.34
N ALA A 153 2.69 35.07 -13.74
CA ALA A 153 1.52 35.11 -14.59
C ALA A 153 0.34 35.48 -13.69
N SER A 154 -0.25 36.62 -13.94
CA SER A 154 -1.48 37.07 -13.30
C SER A 154 -2.63 36.14 -13.74
N LEU A 155 -2.83 35.08 -13.01
CA LEU A 155 -4.05 34.30 -13.03
C LEU A 155 -4.59 34.32 -11.59
N SER A 156 -5.67 35.08 -11.42
CA SER A 156 -6.48 35.14 -10.21
C SER A 156 -6.97 33.73 -9.85
N GLY A 157 -6.33 33.10 -8.87
CA GLY A 157 -6.68 31.81 -8.34
C GLY A 157 -5.71 31.47 -7.22
N SER A 158 -6.09 31.79 -5.98
CA SER A 158 -5.27 31.55 -4.80
C SER A 158 -5.09 30.07 -4.56
N SER A 159 -3.88 29.56 -4.78
CA SER A 159 -3.37 28.42 -4.03
C SER A 159 -1.89 28.70 -3.69
N SER A 160 -1.66 29.01 -2.43
CA SER A 160 -0.34 29.20 -1.88
C SER A 160 0.40 27.87 -1.81
N MET A 161 1.23 27.59 -2.81
CA MET A 161 2.31 26.62 -2.65
C MET A 161 3.48 27.33 -1.98
N THR A 162 3.66 27.10 -0.69
CA THR A 162 4.88 27.51 0.02
C THR A 162 6.04 26.65 -0.49
N SER A 163 7.01 27.30 -1.14
CA SER A 163 8.31 26.71 -1.43
C SER A 163 9.05 26.51 -0.11
N HIS A 164 9.39 25.26 0.24
CA HIS A 164 10.33 25.01 1.33
C HIS A 164 11.75 25.34 0.82
N ASP A 165 12.27 26.49 1.23
CA ASP A 165 13.68 26.75 1.23
C ASP A 165 14.33 25.82 2.27
N GLY A 166 15.24 24.97 1.78
CA GLY A 166 16.00 24.05 2.62
C GLY A 166 16.97 24.79 3.55
N LYS A 167 16.47 25.32 4.65
CA LYS A 167 17.28 25.66 5.82
C LYS A 167 17.06 24.59 6.86
N THR A 168 18.04 23.71 7.00
CA THR A 168 18.26 22.85 8.15
C THR A 168 18.34 23.69 9.41
N ARG A 169 17.54 23.33 10.39
CA ARG A 169 17.82 23.57 11.81
C ARG A 169 18.37 22.28 12.42
#